data_7828e01d75ba460e07069a7e8829a8c4
#
_entry.id   7828e01d75ba460e07069a7e8829a8c4
#
_cell.length_a   1.000
_cell.length_b   1.000
_cell.length_c   1.000
_cell.angle_alpha   90.00
_cell.angle_beta   90.00
_cell.angle_gamma   90.00
#
_symmetry.space_group_name_H-M   'P 1'
#
loop_
_entity.id
_entity.type
_entity.pdbx_description
1 polymer ?
#
loop_
_entity_poly.entity_id
_entity_poly.type
_entity_poly.pdbx_seq_one_letter_code
_entity_poly.pdbx_strand_id
1 'polypeptide(L)'
;VAQFRQDRMTERERLEALLNRQQVDRVAFFPIHGSFAAAMVGYSKVDVYENPEMAFWARLRTQEMFGQVERVSYSGGAFGAREFGSEVKMPTSEYSMTISLLKAAVQSEEDVWKLKVPDVKTAGVLPMMMRFSKLQAEYGLPISFNSGGILTIAGYIAGVERMCRWMIRRPELVHKLCRIVTDFLVAIAEYWVETFGPERMIPGTLAPTEANQIISPKQFEEFCLPYQKEVHEKLFGLGVKHIFTHVCGEQNLNLPLWAQIPMGDPGIVSFGNEVDLETASKYFPNDIIMGNVEPAVIQTGTPEQVYELSRICLQKGKKHPSGFFLGPGCDIPPKSPPYNVWTMRKAINDFGWYN
;
A
#
# COMPACT_ATOMS: atom_id res chain seq x y z
N VAL A 1 22.80 -18.10 -21.22
CA VAL A 1 22.29 -17.68 -19.90
C VAL A 1 22.68 -16.22 -19.74
N ALA A 2 21.70 -15.31 -19.62
CA ALA A 2 21.98 -13.91 -19.38
C ALA A 2 22.70 -13.79 -18.01
N GLN A 3 23.92 -13.27 -18.03
CA GLN A 3 24.72 -13.10 -16.83
C GLN A 3 24.25 -11.82 -16.14
N PHE A 4 23.72 -11.91 -14.93
CA PHE A 4 23.39 -10.73 -14.13
C PHE A 4 24.67 -10.01 -13.74
N ARG A 5 24.65 -8.68 -13.81
CA ARG A 5 25.69 -7.85 -13.25
C ARG A 5 25.72 -8.03 -11.72
N GLN A 6 26.90 -8.11 -11.13
CA GLN A 6 27.05 -8.34 -9.70
C GLN A 6 26.59 -7.12 -8.90
N ASP A 7 25.65 -7.34 -7.99
CA ASP A 7 25.20 -6.33 -7.03
C ASP A 7 26.32 -5.94 -6.05
N ARG A 8 26.43 -4.66 -5.75
CA ARG A 8 27.34 -4.12 -4.73
C ARG A 8 26.65 -3.90 -3.39
N MET A 9 25.33 -3.90 -3.38
CA MET A 9 24.47 -3.74 -2.20
C MET A 9 23.41 -4.83 -2.19
N THR A 10 22.95 -5.23 -1.00
CA THR A 10 21.75 -6.04 -0.81
C THR A 10 20.48 -5.20 -0.98
N GLU A 11 19.33 -5.83 -1.12
CA GLU A 11 18.06 -5.10 -1.19
C GLU A 11 17.71 -4.38 0.14
N ARG A 12 18.18 -4.89 1.28
CA ARG A 12 18.10 -4.22 2.58
C ARG A 12 18.93 -2.95 2.59
N GLU A 13 20.19 -3.04 2.21
CA GLU A 13 21.09 -1.88 2.14
C GLU A 13 20.58 -0.80 1.20
N ARG A 14 19.94 -1.19 0.07
CA ARG A 14 19.31 -0.22 -0.85
C ARG A 14 18.13 0.49 -0.21
N LEU A 15 17.25 -0.25 0.50
CA LEU A 15 16.13 0.35 1.21
C LEU A 15 16.63 1.33 2.27
N GLU A 16 17.57 0.90 3.12
CA GLU A 16 18.13 1.73 4.18
C GLU A 16 18.86 2.97 3.61
N ALA A 17 19.66 2.81 2.55
CA ALA A 17 20.34 3.91 1.90
C ALA A 17 19.34 4.95 1.35
N LEU A 18 18.30 4.53 0.64
CA LEU A 18 17.28 5.43 0.11
C LEU A 18 16.52 6.16 1.23
N LEU A 19 16.15 5.45 2.30
CA LEU A 19 15.50 6.05 3.47
C LEU A 19 16.42 7.07 4.20
N ASN A 20 17.73 6.91 4.08
CA ASN A 20 18.73 7.84 4.60
C ASN A 20 19.25 8.84 3.53
N ARG A 21 18.54 8.99 2.40
CA ARG A 21 18.91 9.90 1.29
C ARG A 21 20.31 9.66 0.72
N GLN A 22 20.77 8.40 0.77
CA GLN A 22 22.07 7.98 0.25
C GLN A 22 21.93 7.36 -1.14
N GLN A 23 23.02 7.38 -1.89
CA GLN A 23 23.09 6.77 -3.21
C GLN A 23 23.08 5.25 -3.13
N VAL A 24 22.46 4.64 -4.12
CA VAL A 24 22.42 3.18 -4.31
C VAL A 24 23.10 2.79 -5.62
N ASP A 25 23.55 1.55 -5.73
CA ASP A 25 24.21 1.05 -6.94
C ASP A 25 23.24 0.87 -8.12
N ARG A 26 22.00 0.50 -7.84
CA ARG A 26 20.92 0.35 -8.84
C ARG A 26 19.54 0.56 -8.23
N VAL A 27 18.56 0.70 -9.08
CA VAL A 27 17.12 0.68 -8.71
C VAL A 27 16.80 -0.62 -7.96
N ALA A 28 16.14 -0.52 -6.84
CA ALA A 28 15.66 -1.67 -6.08
C ALA A 28 14.30 -2.13 -6.60
N PHE A 29 14.02 -3.43 -6.44
CA PHE A 29 12.76 -4.04 -6.84
C PHE A 29 11.79 -4.08 -5.67
N PHE A 30 10.64 -3.44 -5.81
CA PHE A 30 9.63 -3.37 -4.76
C PHE A 30 8.24 -3.74 -5.30
N PRO A 31 7.93 -5.02 -5.50
CA PRO A 31 6.59 -5.42 -5.92
C PRO A 31 5.61 -5.39 -4.74
N ILE A 32 4.37 -4.99 -5.03
CA ILE A 32 3.24 -5.22 -4.13
C ILE A 32 2.64 -6.57 -4.52
N HIS A 33 2.58 -7.53 -3.59
CA HIS A 33 2.15 -8.88 -3.91
C HIS A 33 1.43 -9.56 -2.73
N GLY A 34 0.14 -9.36 -2.62
CA GLY A 34 -0.68 -10.05 -1.62
C GLY A 34 -1.07 -11.46 -2.06
N SER A 35 -1.98 -11.51 -3.01
CA SER A 35 -2.53 -12.75 -3.56
C SER A 35 -1.54 -13.55 -4.42
N PHE A 36 -0.62 -12.86 -5.11
CA PHE A 36 0.45 -13.50 -5.88
C PHE A 36 1.39 -14.31 -4.96
N ALA A 37 1.77 -13.75 -3.81
CA ALA A 37 2.65 -14.44 -2.86
C ALA A 37 2.04 -15.75 -2.36
N ALA A 38 0.72 -15.80 -2.10
CA ALA A 38 0.02 -17.02 -1.75
C ALA A 38 0.17 -18.10 -2.84
N ALA A 39 -0.04 -17.70 -4.10
CA ALA A 39 0.08 -18.61 -5.25
C ALA A 39 1.51 -19.16 -5.42
N MET A 40 2.54 -18.33 -5.16
CA MET A 40 3.94 -18.77 -5.29
C MET A 40 4.34 -19.90 -4.33
N VAL A 41 3.72 -19.98 -3.18
CA VAL A 41 4.02 -21.03 -2.17
C VAL A 41 2.94 -22.10 -2.07
N GLY A 42 1.91 -22.06 -2.92
CA GLY A 42 0.82 -23.03 -2.94
C GLY A 42 -0.19 -22.91 -1.81
N TYR A 43 -0.27 -21.73 -1.16
CA TYR A 43 -1.29 -21.45 -0.15
C TYR A 43 -2.57 -20.92 -0.80
N SER A 44 -3.71 -21.21 -0.18
CA SER A 44 -4.96 -20.54 -0.57
C SER A 44 -4.95 -19.07 -0.14
N LYS A 45 -5.72 -18.25 -0.84
CA LYS A 45 -5.87 -16.83 -0.45
C LYS A 45 -6.57 -16.68 0.90
N VAL A 46 -7.51 -17.57 1.21
CA VAL A 46 -8.18 -17.58 2.50
C VAL A 46 -7.18 -17.84 3.62
N ASP A 47 -6.26 -18.82 3.43
CA ASP A 47 -5.24 -19.10 4.42
C ASP A 47 -4.37 -17.87 4.72
N VAL A 48 -3.91 -17.15 3.70
CA VAL A 48 -3.09 -15.95 3.90
C VAL A 48 -3.87 -14.75 4.43
N TYR A 49 -5.19 -14.73 4.30
CA TYR A 49 -6.03 -13.70 4.94
C TYR A 49 -6.37 -14.01 6.39
N GLU A 50 -6.50 -15.29 6.74
CA GLU A 50 -6.94 -15.72 8.08
C GLU A 50 -5.77 -16.21 8.97
N ASN A 51 -4.58 -16.40 8.40
CA ASN A 51 -3.41 -16.89 9.12
C ASN A 51 -2.20 -15.98 8.90
N PRO A 52 -1.82 -15.16 9.89
CA PRO A 52 -0.71 -14.22 9.77
C PRO A 52 0.66 -14.90 9.58
N GLU A 53 0.87 -16.11 10.13
CA GLU A 53 2.09 -16.89 9.91
C GLU A 53 2.21 -17.34 8.45
N MET A 54 1.14 -17.89 7.87
CA MET A 54 1.13 -18.30 6.47
C MET A 54 1.31 -17.08 5.55
N ALA A 55 0.67 -15.95 5.87
CA ALA A 55 0.85 -14.70 5.16
C ALA A 55 2.31 -14.21 5.22
N PHE A 56 2.93 -14.28 6.39
CA PHE A 56 4.33 -13.90 6.59
C PHE A 56 5.28 -14.75 5.74
N TRP A 57 5.15 -16.07 5.84
CA TRP A 57 6.00 -16.99 5.08
C TRP A 57 5.79 -16.88 3.58
N ALA A 58 4.55 -16.75 3.11
CA ALA A 58 4.27 -16.56 1.69
C ALA A 58 5.01 -15.33 1.14
N ARG A 59 4.95 -14.22 1.85
CA ARG A 59 5.59 -12.96 1.42
C ARG A 59 7.11 -13.03 1.51
N LEU A 60 7.65 -13.59 2.60
CA LEU A 60 9.09 -13.73 2.78
C LEU A 60 9.70 -14.64 1.70
N ARG A 61 9.08 -15.79 1.43
CA ARG A 61 9.54 -16.71 0.36
C ARG A 61 9.46 -16.09 -1.03
N THR A 62 8.41 -15.35 -1.31
CA THR A 62 8.28 -14.64 -2.58
C THR A 62 9.35 -13.55 -2.70
N GLN A 63 9.64 -12.85 -1.61
CA GLN A 63 10.73 -11.87 -1.55
C GLN A 63 12.09 -12.53 -1.86
N GLU A 64 12.38 -13.69 -1.29
CA GLU A 64 13.61 -14.46 -1.56
C GLU A 64 13.67 -14.90 -3.04
N MET A 65 12.55 -15.38 -3.61
CA MET A 65 12.50 -15.84 -5.00
C MET A 65 12.82 -14.77 -6.03
N PHE A 66 12.37 -13.53 -5.79
CA PHE A 66 12.50 -12.45 -6.77
C PHE A 66 13.56 -11.39 -6.40
N GLY A 67 14.20 -11.48 -5.24
CA GLY A 67 15.21 -10.50 -4.81
C GLY A 67 14.65 -9.10 -4.69
N GLN A 68 13.69 -8.90 -3.79
CA GLN A 68 12.98 -7.63 -3.56
C GLN A 68 13.41 -6.98 -2.26
N VAL A 69 13.07 -5.70 -2.09
CA VAL A 69 13.30 -4.97 -0.83
C VAL A 69 12.68 -5.71 0.36
N GLU A 70 13.39 -5.69 1.47
CA GLU A 70 13.00 -6.42 2.68
C GLU A 70 11.89 -5.68 3.46
N ARG A 71 10.73 -5.56 2.82
CA ARG A 71 9.51 -5.05 3.44
C ARG A 71 8.32 -5.92 3.08
N VAL A 72 7.72 -6.52 4.07
CA VAL A 72 6.47 -7.28 3.95
C VAL A 72 5.36 -6.58 4.74
N SER A 73 4.11 -6.77 4.35
CA SER A 73 2.96 -6.15 5.01
C SER A 73 1.78 -7.11 5.06
N TYR A 74 0.88 -6.92 5.99
CA TYR A 74 -0.33 -7.72 6.15
C TYR A 74 -1.50 -6.82 6.49
N SER A 75 -2.59 -6.95 5.76
CA SER A 75 -3.81 -6.16 5.97
C SER A 75 -5.00 -7.00 6.43
N GLY A 76 -4.86 -8.32 6.52
CA GLY A 76 -5.96 -9.22 6.86
C GLY A 76 -7.14 -9.18 5.89
N GLY A 77 -7.01 -8.50 4.77
CA GLY A 77 -8.06 -8.22 3.79
C GLY A 77 -9.22 -7.39 4.35
N ALA A 78 -9.72 -6.43 3.58
CA ALA A 78 -10.81 -5.54 3.97
C ALA A 78 -10.63 -4.90 5.37
N PHE A 79 -9.41 -4.45 5.65
CA PHE A 79 -9.10 -3.69 6.87
C PHE A 79 -10.04 -2.48 6.99
N GLY A 80 -10.59 -2.27 8.18
CA GLY A 80 -11.62 -1.29 8.44
C GLY A 80 -13.06 -1.82 8.28
N ALA A 81 -13.27 -2.97 7.63
CA ALA A 81 -14.59 -3.58 7.55
C ALA A 81 -14.93 -4.39 8.82
N ARG A 82 -14.11 -5.40 9.09
CA ARG A 82 -14.35 -6.36 10.19
C ARG A 82 -14.24 -5.71 11.56
N GLU A 83 -13.37 -4.73 11.72
CA GLU A 83 -13.18 -3.96 12.95
C GLU A 83 -14.44 -3.22 13.36
N PHE A 84 -15.19 -2.72 12.39
CA PHE A 84 -16.43 -1.97 12.62
C PHE A 84 -17.71 -2.85 12.53
N GLY A 85 -17.54 -4.16 12.32
CA GLY A 85 -18.66 -5.11 12.28
C GLY A 85 -19.31 -5.27 10.91
N SER A 86 -18.67 -4.85 9.83
CA SER A 86 -19.12 -5.18 8.47
C SER A 86 -18.88 -6.66 8.15
N GLU A 87 -19.82 -7.26 7.43
CA GLU A 87 -19.71 -8.64 6.95
C GLU A 87 -18.95 -8.66 5.62
N VAL A 88 -18.01 -9.58 5.48
CA VAL A 88 -17.17 -9.73 4.30
C VAL A 88 -17.25 -11.12 3.70
N LYS A 89 -17.07 -11.20 2.38
CA LYS A 89 -16.99 -12.45 1.63
C LYS A 89 -15.55 -12.69 1.22
N MET A 90 -15.00 -13.83 1.63
CA MET A 90 -13.67 -14.28 1.22
C MET A 90 -13.60 -14.53 -0.29
N PRO A 91 -12.42 -14.37 -0.92
CA PRO A 91 -12.25 -14.64 -2.33
C PRO A 91 -12.47 -16.13 -2.62
N THR A 92 -13.39 -16.42 -3.53
CA THR A 92 -13.74 -17.81 -3.93
C THR A 92 -13.13 -18.21 -5.25
N SER A 93 -12.72 -17.28 -6.08
CA SER A 93 -12.09 -17.51 -7.38
C SER A 93 -10.58 -17.38 -7.29
N GLU A 94 -9.86 -18.18 -8.07
CA GLU A 94 -8.41 -18.08 -8.21
C GLU A 94 -7.94 -16.74 -8.82
N TYR A 95 -8.84 -16.00 -9.47
CA TYR A 95 -8.61 -14.66 -10.02
C TYR A 95 -8.96 -13.53 -9.06
N SER A 96 -9.69 -13.79 -7.98
CA SER A 96 -10.07 -12.74 -7.03
C SER A 96 -8.86 -12.28 -6.24
N MET A 97 -8.61 -10.98 -6.22
CA MET A 97 -7.46 -10.40 -5.54
C MET A 97 -7.72 -10.09 -4.08
N THR A 98 -8.97 -9.77 -3.71
CA THR A 98 -9.30 -9.24 -2.39
C THR A 98 -10.63 -9.76 -1.86
N ILE A 99 -10.87 -9.46 -0.60
CA ILE A 99 -12.13 -9.69 0.10
C ILE A 99 -13.17 -8.66 -0.37
N SER A 100 -14.42 -9.07 -0.49
CA SER A 100 -15.54 -8.20 -0.89
C SER A 100 -16.42 -7.87 0.30
N LEU A 101 -16.97 -6.65 0.34
CA LEU A 101 -17.98 -6.27 1.31
C LEU A 101 -19.30 -6.99 0.98
N LEU A 102 -19.82 -7.75 1.94
CA LEU A 102 -21.12 -8.42 1.82
C LEU A 102 -22.23 -7.56 2.41
N LYS A 103 -21.99 -7.01 3.60
CA LYS A 103 -22.94 -6.11 4.27
C LYS A 103 -22.18 -5.08 5.10
N ALA A 104 -22.44 -3.81 4.85
CA ALA A 104 -21.86 -2.71 5.59
C ALA A 104 -22.39 -2.67 7.03
N ALA A 105 -21.57 -2.31 8.01
CA ALA A 105 -21.98 -2.12 9.40
C ALA A 105 -23.02 -1.01 9.56
N VAL A 106 -22.83 0.07 8.79
CA VAL A 106 -23.74 1.22 8.76
C VAL A 106 -24.77 1.03 7.64
N GLN A 107 -26.05 0.92 8.01
CA GLN A 107 -27.16 0.75 7.10
C GLN A 107 -28.06 1.98 7.01
N SER A 108 -28.03 2.84 8.03
CA SER A 108 -28.84 4.06 8.16
C SER A 108 -27.99 5.25 8.61
N GLU A 109 -28.56 6.45 8.55
CA GLU A 109 -27.95 7.67 9.08
C GLU A 109 -27.77 7.61 10.60
N GLU A 110 -28.72 6.99 11.29
CA GLU A 110 -28.67 6.80 12.74
C GLU A 110 -27.49 5.92 13.17
N ASP A 111 -27.16 4.90 12.36
CA ASP A 111 -26.00 4.02 12.66
C ASP A 111 -24.69 4.80 12.67
N VAL A 112 -24.55 5.82 11.79
CA VAL A 112 -23.33 6.68 11.76
C VAL A 112 -23.14 7.37 13.10
N TRP A 113 -24.23 7.89 13.70
CA TRP A 113 -24.16 8.61 14.97
C TRP A 113 -23.89 7.71 16.16
N LYS A 114 -24.26 6.43 16.07
CA LYS A 114 -23.99 5.40 17.09
C LYS A 114 -22.60 4.78 17.00
N LEU A 115 -21.94 4.97 15.84
CA LEU A 115 -20.64 4.35 15.59
C LEU A 115 -19.58 4.84 16.59
N LYS A 116 -18.77 3.92 17.09
CA LYS A 116 -17.66 4.19 18.02
C LYS A 116 -16.36 3.63 17.46
N VAL A 117 -15.24 4.18 17.89
CA VAL A 117 -13.93 3.62 17.61
C VAL A 117 -13.82 2.24 18.26
N PRO A 118 -13.47 1.19 17.51
CA PRO A 118 -13.30 -0.15 18.05
C PRO A 118 -12.07 -0.25 18.96
N ASP A 119 -12.06 -1.23 19.85
CA ASP A 119 -10.87 -1.56 20.63
C ASP A 119 -9.78 -2.11 19.72
N VAL A 120 -8.70 -1.37 19.57
CA VAL A 120 -7.57 -1.70 18.67
C VAL A 120 -6.77 -2.94 19.09
N LYS A 121 -7.00 -3.47 20.29
CA LYS A 121 -6.34 -4.69 20.77
C LYS A 121 -7.10 -5.96 20.39
N THR A 122 -8.41 -5.87 20.17
CA THR A 122 -9.28 -7.04 20.02
C THR A 122 -10.15 -7.03 18.78
N ALA A 123 -10.37 -5.88 18.14
CA ALA A 123 -11.32 -5.77 17.02
C ALA A 123 -10.79 -6.42 15.72
N GLY A 124 -11.69 -7.13 15.04
CA GLY A 124 -11.51 -7.62 13.68
C GLY A 124 -10.22 -8.37 13.42
N VAL A 125 -9.41 -7.87 12.49
CA VAL A 125 -8.13 -8.49 12.11
C VAL A 125 -6.92 -7.96 12.90
N LEU A 126 -7.11 -6.99 13.78
CA LEU A 126 -6.00 -6.34 14.52
C LEU A 126 -5.14 -7.31 15.33
N PRO A 127 -5.69 -8.33 16.04
CA PRO A 127 -4.85 -9.33 16.70
C PRO A 127 -3.95 -10.11 15.73
N MET A 128 -4.44 -10.43 14.53
CA MET A 128 -3.65 -11.09 13.47
C MET A 128 -2.58 -10.14 12.91
N MET A 129 -2.91 -8.87 12.69
CA MET A 129 -1.93 -7.85 12.28
C MET A 129 -0.83 -7.68 13.32
N MET A 130 -1.18 -7.64 14.61
CA MET A 130 -0.20 -7.58 15.70
C MET A 130 0.70 -8.83 15.70
N ARG A 131 0.15 -10.03 15.49
CA ARG A 131 0.94 -11.26 15.39
C ARG A 131 1.90 -11.21 14.20
N PHE A 132 1.46 -10.72 13.05
CA PHE A 132 2.31 -10.52 11.88
C PHE A 132 3.45 -9.52 12.18
N SER A 133 3.14 -8.41 12.84
CA SER A 133 4.15 -7.41 13.24
C SER A 133 5.19 -7.96 14.22
N LYS A 134 4.79 -8.88 15.12
CA LYS A 134 5.75 -9.60 15.97
C LYS A 134 6.71 -10.46 15.15
N LEU A 135 6.23 -11.15 14.10
CA LEU A 135 7.09 -11.89 13.19
C LEU A 135 8.04 -10.94 12.44
N GLN A 136 7.57 -9.79 11.96
CA GLN A 136 8.46 -8.78 11.38
C GLN A 136 9.58 -8.38 12.34
N ALA A 137 9.25 -8.14 13.62
CA ALA A 137 10.24 -7.80 14.65
C ALA A 137 11.23 -8.93 14.90
N GLU A 138 10.77 -10.17 15.04
CA GLU A 138 11.58 -11.38 15.23
C GLU A 138 12.60 -11.59 14.09
N TYR A 139 12.19 -11.30 12.86
CA TYR A 139 13.03 -11.44 11.65
C TYR A 139 13.81 -10.17 11.27
N GLY A 140 13.80 -9.15 12.11
CA GLY A 140 14.57 -7.94 11.86
C GLY A 140 14.04 -7.08 10.70
N LEU A 141 12.80 -7.28 10.25
CA LEU A 141 12.17 -6.54 9.17
C LEU A 141 11.52 -5.23 9.65
N PRO A 142 11.31 -4.25 8.76
CA PRO A 142 10.51 -3.08 9.08
C PRO A 142 9.10 -3.45 9.52
N ILE A 143 8.61 -2.81 10.56
CA ILE A 143 7.23 -3.02 11.07
C ILE A 143 6.26 -2.23 10.21
N SER A 144 5.21 -2.88 9.72
CA SER A 144 4.18 -2.22 8.94
C SER A 144 2.79 -2.51 9.49
N PHE A 145 1.95 -1.48 9.49
CA PHE A 145 0.53 -1.52 9.83
C PHE A 145 -0.22 -0.53 8.94
N ASN A 146 -1.54 -0.55 8.95
CA ASN A 146 -2.36 0.35 8.15
C ASN A 146 -2.44 1.75 8.77
N SER A 147 -2.16 2.79 8.00
CA SER A 147 -2.13 4.19 8.40
C SER A 147 -3.00 5.11 7.51
N GLY A 148 -3.90 4.55 6.71
CA GLY A 148 -4.72 5.41 5.85
C GLY A 148 -5.51 4.70 4.78
N GLY A 149 -6.11 5.54 3.96
CA GLY A 149 -7.22 5.24 3.08
C GLY A 149 -8.52 5.61 3.78
N ILE A 150 -8.67 6.88 4.16
CA ILE A 150 -9.80 7.38 4.97
C ILE A 150 -11.14 7.02 4.33
N LEU A 151 -11.30 7.35 3.03
CA LEU A 151 -12.54 7.07 2.32
C LEU A 151 -12.67 5.59 1.94
N THR A 152 -11.56 4.90 1.78
CA THR A 152 -11.55 3.45 1.58
C THR A 152 -12.13 2.74 2.81
N ILE A 153 -11.68 3.08 4.00
CA ILE A 153 -12.20 2.51 5.26
C ILE A 153 -13.65 2.95 5.51
N ALA A 154 -13.96 4.23 5.32
CA ALA A 154 -15.34 4.73 5.42
C ALA A 154 -16.28 4.00 4.43
N GLY A 155 -15.80 3.71 3.22
CA GLY A 155 -16.51 2.91 2.22
C GLY A 155 -16.73 1.45 2.66
N TYR A 156 -15.81 0.85 3.38
CA TYR A 156 -16.03 -0.48 3.97
C TYR A 156 -17.03 -0.46 5.13
N ILE A 157 -17.11 0.65 5.88
CA ILE A 157 -18.04 0.81 7.00
C ILE A 157 -19.47 1.07 6.51
N ALA A 158 -19.63 1.95 5.52
CA ALA A 158 -20.94 2.45 5.09
C ALA A 158 -21.40 1.95 3.70
N GLY A 159 -20.52 1.32 2.93
CA GLY A 159 -20.71 1.05 1.50
C GLY A 159 -20.35 2.27 0.65
N VAL A 160 -19.49 2.08 -0.35
CA VAL A 160 -18.95 3.17 -1.19
C VAL A 160 -20.06 3.98 -1.87
N GLU A 161 -21.06 3.33 -2.45
CA GLU A 161 -22.15 4.01 -3.12
C GLU A 161 -22.95 4.92 -2.16
N ARG A 162 -23.25 4.43 -0.95
CA ARG A 162 -23.94 5.21 0.08
C ARG A 162 -23.10 6.39 0.54
N MET A 163 -21.82 6.17 0.79
CA MET A 163 -20.88 7.22 1.16
C MET A 163 -20.82 8.32 0.09
N CYS A 164 -20.69 7.97 -1.19
CA CYS A 164 -20.69 8.95 -2.30
C CYS A 164 -21.99 9.74 -2.39
N ARG A 165 -23.14 9.09 -2.17
CA ARG A 165 -24.42 9.81 -2.08
C ARG A 165 -24.47 10.78 -0.90
N TRP A 166 -23.94 10.40 0.25
CA TRP A 166 -23.89 11.24 1.43
C TRP A 166 -22.93 12.43 1.27
N MET A 167 -21.82 12.28 0.55
CA MET A 167 -20.94 13.42 0.22
C MET A 167 -21.69 14.60 -0.41
N ILE A 168 -22.80 14.30 -1.14
CA ILE A 168 -23.62 15.31 -1.83
C ILE A 168 -24.80 15.76 -0.97
N ARG A 169 -25.47 14.82 -0.28
CA ARG A 169 -26.76 15.07 0.36
C ARG A 169 -26.70 15.27 1.86
N ARG A 170 -25.71 14.66 2.50
CA ARG A 170 -25.54 14.58 3.95
C ARG A 170 -24.05 14.59 4.32
N PRO A 171 -23.31 15.66 3.94
CA PRO A 171 -21.85 15.73 4.14
C PRO A 171 -21.44 15.55 5.61
N GLU A 172 -22.26 15.96 6.56
CA GLU A 172 -22.00 15.80 7.99
C GLU A 172 -21.85 14.34 8.43
N LEU A 173 -22.52 13.41 7.75
CA LEU A 173 -22.38 11.97 8.02
C LEU A 173 -21.03 11.45 7.54
N VAL A 174 -20.54 11.93 6.39
CA VAL A 174 -19.24 11.56 5.86
C VAL A 174 -18.14 12.14 6.73
N HIS A 175 -18.25 13.40 7.16
CA HIS A 175 -17.31 13.98 8.13
C HIS A 175 -17.26 13.19 9.43
N LYS A 176 -18.41 12.73 9.95
CA LYS A 176 -18.46 11.88 11.15
C LYS A 176 -17.75 10.55 10.92
N LEU A 177 -17.96 9.89 9.76
CA LEU A 177 -17.25 8.65 9.40
C LEU A 177 -15.75 8.89 9.31
N CYS A 178 -15.31 9.92 8.58
CA CYS A 178 -13.89 10.25 8.42
C CYS A 178 -13.23 10.55 9.78
N ARG A 179 -13.92 11.25 10.71
CA ARG A 179 -13.41 11.51 12.06
C ARG A 179 -13.19 10.20 12.83
N ILE A 180 -14.17 9.30 12.83
CA ILE A 180 -14.06 8.01 13.52
C ILE A 180 -12.93 7.16 12.92
N VAL A 181 -12.79 7.15 11.59
CA VAL A 181 -11.71 6.45 10.91
C VAL A 181 -10.35 7.04 11.30
N THR A 182 -10.23 8.36 11.36
CA THR A 182 -9.00 9.04 11.80
C THR A 182 -8.64 8.65 13.22
N ASP A 183 -9.59 8.75 14.15
CA ASP A 183 -9.38 8.40 15.56
C ASP A 183 -8.97 6.92 15.71
N PHE A 184 -9.56 6.03 14.92
CA PHE A 184 -9.21 4.61 14.87
C PHE A 184 -7.77 4.37 14.38
N LEU A 185 -7.37 5.02 13.28
CA LEU A 185 -6.02 4.91 12.73
C LEU A 185 -4.95 5.47 13.68
N VAL A 186 -5.24 6.57 14.36
CA VAL A 186 -4.35 7.16 15.37
C VAL A 186 -4.20 6.20 16.56
N ALA A 187 -5.29 5.62 17.06
CA ALA A 187 -5.23 4.66 18.15
C ALA A 187 -4.42 3.38 17.79
N ILE A 188 -4.52 2.92 16.54
CA ILE A 188 -3.65 1.83 16.04
C ILE A 188 -2.19 2.27 16.05
N ALA A 189 -1.89 3.45 15.54
CA ALA A 189 -0.53 3.97 15.50
C ALA A 189 0.09 4.07 16.89
N GLU A 190 -0.64 4.59 17.87
CA GLU A 190 -0.23 4.66 19.28
C GLU A 190 0.07 3.27 19.85
N TYR A 191 -0.82 2.29 19.62
CA TYR A 191 -0.64 0.92 20.12
C TYR A 191 0.56 0.22 19.47
N TRP A 192 0.81 0.40 18.16
CA TRP A 192 1.99 -0.17 17.51
C TRP A 192 3.29 0.50 17.95
N VAL A 193 3.31 1.84 18.08
CA VAL A 193 4.47 2.59 18.55
C VAL A 193 4.80 2.24 20.00
N GLU A 194 3.79 2.12 20.86
CA GLU A 194 3.98 1.64 22.24
C GLU A 194 4.60 0.24 22.30
N THR A 195 4.21 -0.64 21.36
CA THR A 195 4.65 -2.05 21.35
C THR A 195 6.06 -2.23 20.79
N PHE A 196 6.45 -1.50 19.74
CA PHE A 196 7.67 -1.79 18.98
C PHE A 196 8.68 -0.64 18.91
N GLY A 197 8.33 0.56 19.34
CA GLY A 197 9.09 1.80 19.06
C GLY A 197 8.89 2.30 17.62
N PRO A 198 9.14 3.59 17.35
CA PRO A 198 8.90 4.18 16.04
C PRO A 198 10.02 3.94 15.01
N GLU A 199 11.23 3.58 15.44
CA GLU A 199 12.47 3.67 14.63
C GLU A 199 12.46 2.74 13.42
N ARG A 200 11.76 1.61 13.53
CA ARG A 200 11.70 0.60 12.47
C ARG A 200 10.36 0.58 11.73
N MET A 201 9.51 1.56 11.96
CA MET A 201 8.18 1.58 11.38
C MET A 201 8.17 2.15 9.97
N ILE A 202 7.48 1.44 9.07
CA ILE A 202 7.08 1.90 7.74
C ILE A 202 5.61 1.53 7.57
N PRO A 203 4.67 2.26 8.22
CA PRO A 203 3.24 2.03 8.05
C PRO A 203 2.81 2.25 6.60
N GLY A 204 1.63 1.74 6.25
CA GLY A 204 1.13 1.78 4.88
C GLY A 204 -0.22 2.48 4.75
N THR A 205 -0.31 3.52 3.93
CA THR A 205 -1.56 4.12 3.46
C THR A 205 -1.93 3.53 2.12
N LEU A 206 -3.12 2.96 2.00
CA LEU A 206 -3.66 2.36 0.78
C LEU A 206 -4.99 3.04 0.44
N ALA A 207 -5.07 3.73 -0.69
CA ALA A 207 -6.13 4.68 -0.99
C ALA A 207 -6.83 4.42 -2.35
N PRO A 208 -7.49 3.26 -2.56
CA PRO A 208 -8.17 2.97 -3.82
C PRO A 208 -9.50 3.72 -3.99
N THR A 209 -10.24 4.04 -2.92
CA THR A 209 -11.53 4.75 -3.04
C THR A 209 -11.34 6.25 -3.25
N GLU A 210 -10.16 6.75 -3.01
CA GLU A 210 -9.75 8.14 -3.20
C GLU A 210 -9.46 8.50 -4.67
N ALA A 211 -9.55 7.53 -5.59
CA ALA A 211 -9.26 7.70 -7.02
C ALA A 211 -10.28 8.60 -7.73
N ASN A 212 -9.84 9.30 -8.78
CA ASN A 212 -10.66 10.19 -9.58
C ASN A 212 -11.81 9.47 -10.34
N GLN A 213 -11.72 8.14 -10.49
CA GLN A 213 -12.83 7.32 -10.99
C GLN A 213 -14.02 7.24 -10.02
N ILE A 214 -13.81 7.55 -8.74
CA ILE A 214 -14.82 7.41 -7.67
C ILE A 214 -15.23 8.76 -7.12
N ILE A 215 -14.26 9.65 -6.85
CA ILE A 215 -14.51 10.97 -6.26
C ILE A 215 -13.83 12.09 -7.06
N SER A 216 -14.42 13.27 -7.01
CA SER A 216 -13.84 14.49 -7.58
C SER A 216 -12.71 15.07 -6.69
N PRO A 217 -11.83 15.91 -7.24
CA PRO A 217 -10.85 16.64 -6.44
C PRO A 217 -11.45 17.45 -5.30
N LYS A 218 -12.62 18.06 -5.52
CA LYS A 218 -13.34 18.82 -4.47
C LYS A 218 -13.76 17.90 -3.32
N GLN A 219 -14.24 16.71 -3.61
CA GLN A 219 -14.60 15.73 -2.57
C GLN A 219 -13.35 15.19 -1.86
N PHE A 220 -12.25 14.99 -2.58
CA PHE A 220 -10.97 14.64 -1.96
C PHE A 220 -10.51 15.74 -1.00
N GLU A 221 -10.52 17.00 -1.43
CA GLU A 221 -10.13 18.14 -0.62
C GLU A 221 -10.98 18.27 0.66
N GLU A 222 -12.28 18.04 0.55
CA GLU A 222 -13.23 18.18 1.67
C GLU A 222 -13.19 16.96 2.63
N PHE A 223 -13.21 15.73 2.09
CA PHE A 223 -13.45 14.53 2.89
C PHE A 223 -12.23 13.63 3.11
N CYS A 224 -11.15 13.82 2.35
CA CYS A 224 -9.94 13.00 2.49
C CYS A 224 -8.77 13.81 3.05
N LEU A 225 -8.40 14.89 2.39
CA LEU A 225 -7.18 15.66 2.67
C LEU A 225 -7.00 16.03 4.15
N PRO A 226 -7.95 16.67 4.86
CA PRO A 226 -7.73 17.09 6.24
C PRO A 226 -7.53 15.88 7.18
N TYR A 227 -8.25 14.81 6.96
CA TYR A 227 -8.23 13.63 7.81
C TYR A 227 -6.98 12.77 7.58
N GLN A 228 -6.62 12.53 6.32
CA GLN A 228 -5.41 11.77 6.00
C GLN A 228 -4.14 12.51 6.42
N LYS A 229 -4.14 13.85 6.25
CA LYS A 229 -3.04 14.70 6.71
C LYS A 229 -2.87 14.61 8.22
N GLU A 230 -3.96 14.69 8.98
CA GLU A 230 -3.93 14.55 10.44
C GLU A 230 -3.35 13.22 10.89
N VAL A 231 -3.72 12.10 10.25
CA VAL A 231 -3.15 10.78 10.58
C VAL A 231 -1.64 10.76 10.37
N HIS A 232 -1.15 11.29 9.23
CA HIS A 232 0.29 11.33 8.96
C HIS A 232 1.03 12.25 9.95
N GLU A 233 0.48 13.42 10.25
CA GLU A 233 1.06 14.34 11.23
C GLU A 233 1.12 13.71 12.65
N LYS A 234 0.11 12.96 13.05
CA LYS A 234 0.12 12.21 14.32
C LYS A 234 1.20 11.12 14.33
N LEU A 235 1.36 10.37 13.24
CA LEU A 235 2.44 9.39 13.10
C LEU A 235 3.83 10.02 13.29
N PHE A 236 4.07 11.18 12.66
CA PHE A 236 5.33 11.90 12.84
C PHE A 236 5.49 12.43 14.26
N GLY A 237 4.40 12.88 14.88
CA GLY A 237 4.40 13.25 16.30
C GLY A 237 4.76 12.10 17.25
N LEU A 238 4.49 10.86 16.85
CA LEU A 238 4.88 9.65 17.57
C LEU A 238 6.30 9.18 17.26
N GLY A 239 7.04 9.88 16.36
CA GLY A 239 8.42 9.59 16.01
C GLY A 239 8.60 8.68 14.78
N VAL A 240 7.54 8.28 14.10
CA VAL A 240 7.62 7.56 12.82
C VAL A 240 8.23 8.47 11.77
N LYS A 241 9.19 7.98 10.95
CA LYS A 241 9.89 8.81 9.96
C LYS A 241 9.43 8.57 8.53
N HIS A 242 9.01 7.38 8.21
CA HIS A 242 8.75 6.94 6.84
C HIS A 242 7.35 6.33 6.74
N ILE A 243 6.57 6.75 5.74
CA ILE A 243 5.27 6.16 5.43
C ILE A 243 5.33 5.65 3.98
N PHE A 244 4.81 4.45 3.75
CA PHE A 244 4.53 3.95 2.42
C PHE A 244 3.11 4.36 2.04
N THR A 245 2.96 5.17 1.00
CA THR A 245 1.64 5.62 0.51
C THR A 245 1.42 5.09 -0.91
N HIS A 246 0.42 4.23 -1.09
CA HIS A 246 -0.02 3.78 -2.41
C HIS A 246 -1.22 4.62 -2.87
N VAL A 247 -0.94 5.53 -3.78
CA VAL A 247 -1.89 6.39 -4.48
C VAL A 247 -2.48 5.58 -5.63
N CYS A 248 -3.53 4.80 -5.34
CA CYS A 248 -4.08 3.75 -6.19
C CYS A 248 -4.97 4.29 -7.29
N GLY A 249 -4.85 3.75 -8.51
CA GLY A 249 -5.69 4.08 -9.65
C GLY A 249 -5.41 5.46 -10.26
N GLU A 250 -6.38 6.00 -10.98
CA GLU A 250 -6.27 7.31 -11.60
C GLU A 250 -6.38 8.43 -10.56
N GLN A 251 -5.31 9.20 -10.39
CA GLN A 251 -5.19 10.21 -9.34
C GLN A 251 -4.59 11.54 -9.87
N ASN A 252 -4.52 11.70 -11.19
CA ASN A 252 -3.83 12.84 -11.79
C ASN A 252 -4.38 14.18 -11.30
N LEU A 253 -5.70 14.30 -11.13
CA LEU A 253 -6.34 15.52 -10.64
C LEU A 253 -6.15 15.72 -9.13
N ASN A 254 -5.86 14.66 -8.38
CA ASN A 254 -5.65 14.72 -6.93
C ASN A 254 -4.18 14.87 -6.53
N LEU A 255 -3.21 14.74 -7.45
CA LEU A 255 -1.78 14.85 -7.14
C LEU A 255 -1.42 16.15 -6.39
N PRO A 256 -1.96 17.35 -6.77
CA PRO A 256 -1.70 18.59 -6.03
C PRO A 256 -2.24 18.57 -4.58
N LEU A 257 -3.26 17.76 -4.32
CA LEU A 257 -3.86 17.61 -2.99
C LEU A 257 -3.08 16.58 -2.17
N TRP A 258 -2.72 15.45 -2.78
CA TRP A 258 -1.84 14.45 -2.16
C TRP A 258 -0.49 15.05 -1.75
N ALA A 259 0.08 15.96 -2.55
CA ALA A 259 1.34 16.65 -2.24
C ALA A 259 1.27 17.56 -1.00
N GLN A 260 0.08 17.87 -0.49
CA GLN A 260 -0.12 18.64 0.75
C GLN A 260 -0.11 17.75 2.01
N ILE A 261 -0.14 16.42 1.82
CA ILE A 261 -0.05 15.44 2.91
C ILE A 261 1.42 15.08 3.10
N PRO A 262 1.99 15.24 4.30
CA PRO A 262 3.38 14.85 4.52
C PRO A 262 3.53 13.33 4.39
N MET A 263 4.51 12.88 3.59
CA MET A 263 4.72 11.46 3.31
C MET A 263 5.82 10.83 4.16
N GLY A 264 6.76 11.64 4.66
CA GLY A 264 7.87 11.18 5.48
C GLY A 264 9.16 11.96 5.27
N ASP A 265 10.25 11.47 5.86
CA ASP A 265 11.58 12.03 5.65
C ASP A 265 12.61 10.93 5.29
N PRO A 266 12.61 10.48 4.03
CA PRO A 266 11.57 10.61 2.99
C PRO A 266 10.40 9.65 3.21
N GLY A 267 9.24 9.89 2.55
CA GLY A 267 8.22 8.90 2.33
C GLY A 267 8.54 7.98 1.15
N ILE A 268 7.71 6.95 0.95
CA ILE A 268 7.72 6.10 -0.25
C ILE A 268 6.35 6.23 -0.89
N VAL A 269 6.26 6.86 -2.06
CA VAL A 269 4.98 7.12 -2.74
C VAL A 269 4.87 6.26 -4.00
N SER A 270 3.93 5.34 -3.98
CA SER A 270 3.63 4.41 -5.07
C SER A 270 2.41 4.87 -5.85
N PHE A 271 2.43 4.72 -7.18
CA PHE A 271 1.39 5.22 -8.07
C PHE A 271 0.77 4.12 -8.93
N GLY A 272 -0.53 4.27 -9.24
CA GLY A 272 -1.19 3.53 -10.29
C GLY A 272 -0.53 3.78 -11.65
N ASN A 273 -0.69 2.83 -12.58
CA ASN A 273 -0.10 2.93 -13.93
C ASN A 273 -0.68 4.09 -14.76
N GLU A 274 -1.78 4.68 -14.32
CA GLU A 274 -2.42 5.85 -14.92
C GLU A 274 -1.67 7.16 -14.64
N VAL A 275 -0.80 7.17 -13.63
CA VAL A 275 -0.01 8.34 -13.24
C VAL A 275 1.38 8.27 -13.89
N ASP A 276 1.73 9.30 -14.67
CA ASP A 276 3.06 9.39 -15.25
C ASP A 276 4.14 9.67 -14.18
N LEU A 277 5.23 8.88 -14.18
CA LEU A 277 6.30 8.99 -13.17
C LEU A 277 7.05 10.33 -13.21
N GLU A 278 7.19 10.97 -14.38
CA GLU A 278 7.80 12.31 -14.48
C GLU A 278 6.87 13.38 -13.90
N THR A 279 5.55 13.18 -14.02
CA THR A 279 4.55 14.03 -13.37
C THR A 279 4.54 13.80 -11.86
N ALA A 280 4.52 12.55 -11.40
CA ALA A 280 4.63 12.21 -9.98
C ALA A 280 5.88 12.82 -9.33
N SER A 281 7.03 12.76 -10.00
CA SER A 281 8.30 13.34 -9.54
C SER A 281 8.22 14.84 -9.25
N LYS A 282 7.38 15.58 -9.97
CA LYS A 282 7.20 17.03 -9.75
C LYS A 282 6.42 17.34 -8.48
N TYR A 283 5.47 16.48 -8.12
CA TYR A 283 4.64 16.67 -6.91
C TYR A 283 5.29 16.13 -5.64
N PHE A 284 6.18 15.12 -5.77
CA PHE A 284 6.85 14.46 -4.63
C PHE A 284 8.38 14.52 -4.74
N PRO A 285 8.98 15.73 -4.89
CA PRO A 285 10.42 15.85 -5.18
C PRO A 285 11.31 15.35 -4.04
N ASN A 286 10.80 15.32 -2.82
CA ASN A 286 11.55 14.95 -1.61
C ASN A 286 11.30 13.52 -1.13
N ASP A 287 10.37 12.80 -1.76
CA ASP A 287 10.00 11.43 -1.39
C ASP A 287 10.54 10.43 -2.42
N ILE A 288 10.74 9.20 -2.01
CA ILE A 288 11.07 8.11 -2.94
C ILE A 288 9.81 7.79 -3.74
N ILE A 289 9.88 7.80 -5.07
CA ILE A 289 8.74 7.37 -5.90
C ILE A 289 8.86 5.90 -6.27
N MET A 290 7.72 5.26 -6.46
CA MET A 290 7.65 3.84 -6.81
C MET A 290 6.62 3.60 -7.90
N GLY A 291 6.95 2.79 -8.86
CA GLY A 291 5.99 2.33 -9.83
C GLY A 291 6.61 1.88 -11.16
N ASN A 292 5.77 1.80 -12.18
CA ASN A 292 4.32 1.53 -12.08
C ASN A 292 3.90 0.69 -13.30
N VAL A 293 4.56 -0.50 -13.41
CA VAL A 293 4.26 -1.44 -14.49
C VAL A 293 2.81 -1.90 -14.36
N GLU A 294 2.06 -1.84 -15.46
CA GLU A 294 0.64 -2.16 -15.50
C GLU A 294 0.34 -3.59 -15.04
N PRO A 295 -0.46 -3.80 -13.98
CA PRO A 295 -0.75 -5.13 -13.44
C PRO A 295 -1.43 -6.07 -14.45
N ALA A 296 -2.31 -5.54 -15.31
CA ALA A 296 -2.96 -6.32 -16.34
C ALA A 296 -1.95 -6.92 -17.32
N VAL A 297 -0.94 -6.14 -17.73
CA VAL A 297 0.14 -6.61 -18.62
C VAL A 297 1.05 -7.60 -17.89
N ILE A 298 1.31 -7.42 -16.59
CA ILE A 298 2.08 -8.42 -15.82
C ILE A 298 1.35 -9.77 -15.83
N GLN A 299 0.01 -9.80 -15.77
CA GLN A 299 -0.75 -11.05 -15.78
C GLN A 299 -0.93 -11.64 -17.17
N THR A 300 -1.28 -10.84 -18.16
CA THR A 300 -1.79 -11.33 -19.46
C THR A 300 -0.86 -11.02 -20.64
N GLY A 301 0.10 -10.15 -20.44
CA GLY A 301 1.06 -9.76 -21.48
C GLY A 301 2.20 -10.77 -21.64
N THR A 302 2.96 -10.58 -22.73
CA THR A 302 4.18 -11.35 -22.97
C THR A 302 5.34 -10.84 -22.09
N PRO A 303 6.38 -11.65 -21.86
CA PRO A 303 7.59 -11.18 -21.16
C PRO A 303 8.21 -9.94 -21.81
N GLU A 304 8.18 -9.83 -23.15
CA GLU A 304 8.72 -8.69 -23.89
C GLU A 304 7.94 -7.41 -23.60
N GLN A 305 6.61 -7.50 -23.49
CA GLN A 305 5.75 -6.35 -23.11
C GLN A 305 6.04 -5.89 -21.68
N VAL A 306 6.16 -6.82 -20.72
CA VAL A 306 6.52 -6.51 -19.34
C VAL A 306 7.92 -5.89 -19.26
N TYR A 307 8.88 -6.43 -20.03
CA TYR A 307 10.24 -5.91 -20.08
C TYR A 307 10.28 -4.46 -20.61
N GLU A 308 9.55 -4.20 -21.68
CA GLU A 308 9.49 -2.86 -22.29
C GLU A 308 8.83 -1.83 -21.36
N LEU A 309 7.71 -2.16 -20.71
CA LEU A 309 7.09 -1.29 -19.73
C LEU A 309 8.04 -1.03 -18.54
N SER A 310 8.74 -2.07 -18.06
CA SER A 310 9.74 -1.93 -17.00
C SER A 310 10.88 -1.02 -17.42
N ARG A 311 11.37 -1.14 -18.67
CA ARG A 311 12.40 -0.26 -19.23
C ARG A 311 11.95 1.20 -19.25
N ILE A 312 10.71 1.46 -19.67
CA ILE A 312 10.12 2.82 -19.71
C ILE A 312 10.05 3.39 -18.28
N CYS A 313 9.53 2.61 -17.31
CA CYS A 313 9.48 3.04 -15.91
C CYS A 313 10.88 3.35 -15.35
N LEU A 314 11.87 2.51 -15.63
CA LEU A 314 13.26 2.73 -15.22
C LEU A 314 13.87 4.00 -15.84
N GLN A 315 13.62 4.25 -17.12
CA GLN A 315 14.12 5.45 -17.80
C GLN A 315 13.56 6.76 -17.23
N LYS A 316 12.29 6.75 -16.79
CA LYS A 316 11.64 7.88 -16.13
C LYS A 316 12.03 7.99 -14.66
N GLY A 317 11.86 6.89 -13.92
CA GLY A 317 12.03 6.87 -12.46
C GLY A 317 13.46 7.12 -11.98
N LYS A 318 14.49 6.65 -12.71
CA LYS A 318 15.90 6.90 -12.38
C LYS A 318 16.30 8.37 -12.36
N LYS A 319 15.55 9.23 -13.05
CA LYS A 319 15.80 10.68 -13.06
C LYS A 319 15.33 11.38 -11.79
N HIS A 320 14.52 10.68 -10.98
CA HIS A 320 13.98 11.26 -9.76
C HIS A 320 15.06 11.47 -8.70
N PRO A 321 15.17 12.68 -8.11
CA PRO A 321 16.31 13.03 -7.25
C PRO A 321 16.33 12.27 -5.92
N SER A 322 15.17 11.93 -5.37
CA SER A 322 15.06 11.28 -4.06
C SER A 322 15.04 9.75 -4.09
N GLY A 323 15.26 9.17 -5.28
CA GLY A 323 15.32 7.72 -5.47
C GLY A 323 14.04 7.10 -6.02
N PHE A 324 14.20 5.91 -6.58
CA PHE A 324 13.15 5.20 -7.29
C PHE A 324 13.14 3.71 -6.98
N PHE A 325 11.96 3.14 -6.80
CA PHE A 325 11.72 1.70 -6.78
C PHE A 325 10.95 1.29 -8.04
N LEU A 326 11.43 0.26 -8.74
CA LEU A 326 10.60 -0.37 -9.76
C LEU A 326 9.59 -1.31 -9.08
N GLY A 327 8.32 -1.11 -9.37
CA GLY A 327 7.22 -1.94 -8.91
C GLY A 327 6.07 -1.99 -9.90
N PRO A 328 5.03 -2.76 -9.61
CA PRO A 328 3.78 -2.70 -10.35
C PRO A 328 2.99 -1.44 -9.98
N GLY A 329 2.05 -1.07 -10.84
CA GLY A 329 1.13 0.04 -10.58
C GLY A 329 0.06 -0.24 -9.51
N CYS A 330 -0.05 -1.47 -9.03
CA CYS A 330 -0.88 -1.92 -7.92
C CYS A 330 -0.42 -3.33 -7.49
N ASP A 331 -1.24 -4.08 -6.73
CA ASP A 331 -0.93 -5.47 -6.36
C ASP A 331 -0.75 -6.36 -7.61
N ILE A 332 0.26 -7.24 -7.60
CA ILE A 332 0.47 -8.21 -8.67
C ILE A 332 -0.71 -9.19 -8.67
N PRO A 333 -1.40 -9.34 -9.80
CA PRO A 333 -2.52 -10.27 -9.88
C PRO A 333 -2.09 -11.72 -9.59
N PRO A 334 -2.95 -12.52 -8.95
CA PRO A 334 -2.58 -13.84 -8.45
C PRO A 334 -2.20 -14.86 -9.53
N LYS A 335 -2.66 -14.66 -10.76
CA LYS A 335 -2.37 -15.52 -11.92
C LYS A 335 -1.28 -14.99 -12.82
N SER A 336 -0.54 -13.99 -12.39
CA SER A 336 0.62 -13.50 -13.14
C SER A 336 1.66 -14.59 -13.31
N PRO A 337 2.15 -14.84 -14.53
CA PRO A 337 3.24 -15.78 -14.74
C PRO A 337 4.47 -15.35 -13.92
N PRO A 338 5.08 -16.25 -13.12
CA PRO A 338 6.28 -15.91 -12.35
C PRO A 338 7.41 -15.35 -13.20
N TYR A 339 7.50 -15.81 -14.45
CA TYR A 339 8.50 -15.32 -15.39
C TYR A 339 8.27 -13.84 -15.77
N ASN A 340 7.03 -13.36 -15.84
CA ASN A 340 6.74 -11.96 -16.08
C ASN A 340 7.23 -11.08 -14.92
N VAL A 341 7.02 -11.53 -13.67
CA VAL A 341 7.54 -10.84 -12.48
C VAL A 341 9.08 -10.85 -12.46
N TRP A 342 9.69 -11.98 -12.80
CA TRP A 342 11.14 -12.09 -12.94
C TRP A 342 11.69 -11.19 -14.05
N THR A 343 10.93 -10.99 -15.13
CA THR A 343 11.31 -10.10 -16.25
C THR A 343 11.44 -8.64 -15.80
N MET A 344 10.64 -8.17 -14.84
CA MET A 344 10.83 -6.85 -14.23
C MET A 344 12.21 -6.76 -13.55
N ARG A 345 12.60 -7.82 -12.85
CA ARG A 345 13.93 -7.91 -12.20
C ARG A 345 15.06 -7.94 -13.25
N LYS A 346 14.85 -8.61 -14.37
CA LYS A 346 15.79 -8.62 -15.50
C LYS A 346 15.95 -7.21 -16.07
N ALA A 347 14.87 -6.46 -16.27
CA ALA A 347 14.93 -5.09 -16.75
C ALA A 347 15.75 -4.17 -15.82
N ILE A 348 15.63 -4.36 -14.49
CA ILE A 348 16.48 -3.66 -13.51
C ILE A 348 17.96 -3.99 -13.73
N ASN A 349 18.30 -5.27 -13.96
CA ASN A 349 19.67 -5.65 -14.24
C ASN A 349 20.25 -4.96 -15.48
N ASP A 350 19.42 -4.77 -16.51
CA ASP A 350 19.89 -4.22 -17.80
C ASP A 350 19.88 -2.68 -17.80
N PHE A 351 18.94 -2.02 -17.12
CA PHE A 351 18.72 -0.56 -17.20
C PHE A 351 18.73 0.17 -15.85
N GLY A 352 18.69 -0.57 -14.72
CA GLY A 352 18.49 0.00 -13.40
C GLY A 352 19.74 0.57 -12.75
N TRP A 353 20.95 0.33 -13.26
CA TRP A 353 22.21 0.77 -12.65
C TRP A 353 22.37 2.28 -12.70
N TYR A 354 22.85 2.84 -11.59
CA TYR A 354 23.36 4.20 -11.53
C TYR A 354 24.86 4.18 -11.89
N ASN A 355 25.33 5.28 -12.47
CA ASN A 355 26.74 5.41 -12.89
C ASN A 355 27.68 5.64 -11.72
#